data_69cc8ed8639e3b2a96a1b68afb194174
#
_entry.id   69cc8ed8639e3b2a96a1b68afb194174
#
_cell.length_a   1.000
_cell.length_b   1.000
_cell.length_c   1.000
_cell.angle_alpha   90.00
_cell.angle_beta   90.00
_cell.angle_gamma   90.00
#
_symmetry.space_group_name_H-M   'P 1'
#
loop_
_entity.id
_entity.type
_entity.pdbx_description
1 polymer ?
#
loop_
_entity_poly.entity_id
_entity_poly.type
_entity_poly.pdbx_seq_one_letter_code
_entity_poly.pdbx_strand_id
1 'polypeptide(L)'
;MSNPLTESAAAAVSPRRATSWQAALLLAGSCMPVMGSVLITPILPQLSEHFGSVPGAEVLVPMIVAIPALMIAVFAPFAGQIVDRLGRRNLLVIAMVAYALAGTAPAYLESLQSILLSRVLVGVCEAAIMTACTTLIVDYFHQPERRNRYLGLQTVATTLGATAFIVIGGALGVGGWHTPFWMYSVAIVLAVLMVVSLWEPTREGSTDSHVAADEKARIPWGRIGVPLAVTLFGGFTFYVMVIEASYLVVGTGVSADDTGTIGLMAAIASLATAAGAFTFARVARLQAKVLLPAAFGLQAVGMIVIWLAGSSFAGVGVGAVIASAGSGLLLPTLLTWTIAPLRFEERGRATGMWNSAFFLGQFLTPLLMGGFTAAAGGLTVAVGVVGVAAAVMGLGLAVALRRREATAPVLA
;
A
#
# COMPACT_ATOMS: atom_id res chain seq x y z
N MET A 1 55.88 36.98 19.39
CA MET A 1 55.41 37.23 18.01
C MET A 1 54.57 36.04 17.60
N SER A 2 53.29 36.12 17.87
CA SER A 2 52.27 35.15 17.51
C SER A 2 51.85 35.40 16.07
N ASN A 3 51.86 34.36 15.25
CA ASN A 3 51.53 34.37 13.82
C ASN A 3 50.01 34.37 13.60
N PRO A 4 49.38 35.39 13.03
CA PRO A 4 47.95 35.50 12.90
C PRO A 4 47.42 35.09 11.50
N LEU A 5 47.96 34.02 10.87
CA LEU A 5 47.59 33.63 9.50
C LEU A 5 47.16 32.17 9.33
N THR A 6 46.38 31.61 10.23
CA THR A 6 45.71 30.34 10.00
C THR A 6 44.27 30.26 10.52
N GLU A 7 43.56 31.36 10.52
CA GLU A 7 42.09 31.31 10.49
C GLU A 7 41.62 31.37 9.03
N SER A 8 41.89 30.28 8.31
CA SER A 8 41.20 30.00 7.03
C SER A 8 39.75 29.72 7.34
N ALA A 9 38.91 30.72 7.03
CA ALA A 9 37.49 30.60 7.07
C ALA A 9 36.99 29.38 6.29
N ALA A 10 36.76 28.30 6.98
CA ALA A 10 35.81 27.29 6.54
C ALA A 10 34.46 27.99 6.49
N ALA A 11 34.11 28.50 5.31
CA ALA A 11 32.79 29.05 5.06
C ALA A 11 31.78 28.00 5.52
N ALA A 12 31.17 28.23 6.67
CA ALA A 12 30.09 27.42 7.19
C ALA A 12 28.97 27.47 6.15
N VAL A 13 28.91 26.43 5.31
CA VAL A 13 27.80 26.22 4.38
C VAL A 13 26.56 26.12 5.27
N SER A 14 25.78 27.18 5.30
CA SER A 14 24.54 27.19 6.08
C SER A 14 23.70 25.98 5.68
N PRO A 15 23.24 25.15 6.64
CA PRO A 15 22.52 23.93 6.33
C PRO A 15 21.30 24.28 5.47
N ARG A 16 21.21 23.66 4.28
CA ARG A 16 20.07 23.88 3.37
C ARG A 16 18.79 23.50 4.11
N ARG A 17 17.88 24.47 4.28
CA ARG A 17 16.60 24.23 4.94
C ARG A 17 15.57 23.78 3.92
N ALA A 18 14.96 22.62 4.15
CA ALA A 18 13.85 22.14 3.34
C ALA A 18 12.61 23.03 3.53
N THR A 19 11.98 23.35 2.43
CA THR A 19 10.76 24.16 2.36
C THR A 19 9.54 23.28 2.09
N SER A 20 8.37 23.87 2.04
CA SER A 20 7.13 23.18 1.66
C SER A 20 7.17 22.64 0.23
N TRP A 21 8.03 23.18 -0.65
CA TRP A 21 8.20 22.68 -2.02
C TRP A 21 8.83 21.28 -2.05
N GLN A 22 9.92 21.07 -1.33
CA GLN A 22 10.54 19.73 -1.21
C GLN A 22 9.56 18.73 -0.60
N ALA A 23 8.81 19.16 0.43
CA ALA A 23 7.77 18.31 1.01
C ALA A 23 6.71 17.95 -0.04
N ALA A 24 6.21 18.89 -0.82
CA ALA A 24 5.22 18.63 -1.87
C ALA A 24 5.72 17.63 -2.92
N LEU A 25 6.98 17.75 -3.35
CA LEU A 25 7.59 16.78 -4.27
C LEU A 25 7.68 15.37 -3.67
N LEU A 26 8.06 15.26 -2.39
CA LEU A 26 8.12 13.96 -1.71
C LEU A 26 6.74 13.36 -1.48
N LEU A 27 5.73 14.17 -1.20
CA LEU A 27 4.33 13.74 -1.10
C LEU A 27 3.83 13.23 -2.45
N ALA A 28 4.09 13.97 -3.55
CA ALA A 28 3.74 13.54 -4.90
C ALA A 28 4.46 12.24 -5.29
N GLY A 29 5.76 12.13 -4.97
CA GLY A 29 6.52 10.89 -5.17
C GLY A 29 5.92 9.72 -4.40
N SER A 30 5.46 9.95 -3.18
CA SER A 30 4.82 8.90 -2.35
C SER A 30 3.48 8.41 -2.91
N CYS A 31 2.84 9.19 -3.78
CA CYS A 31 1.62 8.77 -4.48
C CYS A 31 1.89 7.81 -5.64
N MET A 32 3.12 7.73 -6.17
CA MET A 32 3.42 6.89 -7.35
C MET A 32 3.23 5.40 -7.11
N PRO A 33 3.70 4.79 -6.00
CA PRO A 33 3.41 3.39 -5.69
C PRO A 33 1.91 3.09 -5.56
N VAL A 34 1.14 4.03 -5.02
CA VAL A 34 -0.32 3.89 -4.93
C VAL A 34 -0.95 3.94 -6.32
N MET A 35 -0.48 4.85 -7.18
CA MET A 35 -0.92 4.90 -8.58
C MET A 35 -0.70 3.54 -9.27
N GLY A 36 0.48 2.94 -9.10
CA GLY A 36 0.79 1.63 -9.67
C GLY A 36 -0.17 0.52 -9.29
N SER A 37 -0.68 0.59 -8.07
CA SER A 37 -1.57 -0.43 -7.52
C SER A 37 -3.04 -0.26 -7.91
N VAL A 38 -3.52 0.96 -8.19
CA VAL A 38 -4.97 1.20 -8.34
C VAL A 38 -5.39 1.78 -9.68
N LEU A 39 -4.48 2.46 -10.42
CA LEU A 39 -4.80 3.12 -11.69
C LEU A 39 -5.40 2.17 -12.72
N ILE A 40 -4.90 0.94 -12.77
CA ILE A 40 -5.28 -0.06 -13.77
C ILE A 40 -6.41 -0.99 -13.31
N THR A 41 -6.89 -0.87 -12.08
CA THR A 41 -7.96 -1.75 -11.58
C THR A 41 -9.27 -1.61 -12.38
N PRO A 42 -9.71 -0.42 -12.84
CA PRO A 42 -10.92 -0.30 -13.63
C PRO A 42 -10.86 -0.97 -15.02
N ILE A 43 -9.66 -1.17 -15.56
CA ILE A 43 -9.47 -1.77 -16.90
C ILE A 43 -9.17 -3.28 -16.83
N LEU A 44 -9.11 -3.89 -15.64
CA LEU A 44 -8.86 -5.32 -15.52
C LEU A 44 -9.84 -6.20 -16.30
N PRO A 45 -11.16 -5.92 -16.30
CA PRO A 45 -12.10 -6.67 -17.14
C PRO A 45 -11.80 -6.56 -18.64
N GLN A 46 -11.46 -5.36 -19.16
CA GLN A 46 -11.02 -5.18 -20.56
C GLN A 46 -9.79 -6.02 -20.90
N LEU A 47 -8.79 -6.01 -19.99
CA LEU A 47 -7.58 -6.84 -20.14
C LEU A 47 -7.93 -8.33 -20.14
N SER A 48 -8.87 -8.77 -19.30
CA SER A 48 -9.31 -10.17 -19.26
C SER A 48 -10.03 -10.59 -20.54
N GLU A 49 -10.82 -9.71 -21.15
CA GLU A 49 -11.43 -9.95 -22.45
C GLU A 49 -10.39 -10.00 -23.56
N HIS A 50 -9.45 -9.03 -23.58
CA HIS A 50 -8.39 -8.96 -24.60
C HIS A 50 -7.46 -10.19 -24.57
N PHE A 51 -7.06 -10.64 -23.40
CA PHE A 51 -6.17 -11.79 -23.21
C PHE A 51 -6.91 -13.10 -22.95
N GLY A 52 -8.23 -13.15 -23.14
CA GLY A 52 -9.06 -14.31 -22.81
C GLY A 52 -8.69 -15.61 -23.55
N SER A 53 -7.97 -15.51 -24.69
CA SER A 53 -7.43 -16.66 -25.43
C SER A 53 -6.13 -17.24 -24.80
N VAL A 54 -5.50 -16.50 -23.89
CA VAL A 54 -4.24 -16.94 -23.25
C VAL A 54 -4.57 -17.91 -22.10
N PRO A 55 -4.00 -19.13 -22.06
CA PRO A 55 -4.23 -20.06 -20.98
C PRO A 55 -3.88 -19.44 -19.61
N GLY A 56 -4.83 -19.50 -18.68
CA GLY A 56 -4.65 -18.95 -17.32
C GLY A 56 -4.80 -17.41 -17.23
N ALA A 57 -5.31 -16.74 -18.26
CA ALA A 57 -5.52 -15.29 -18.25
C ALA A 57 -6.36 -14.81 -17.08
N GLU A 58 -7.33 -15.58 -16.64
CA GLU A 58 -8.19 -15.34 -15.47
C GLU A 58 -7.42 -15.12 -14.15
N VAL A 59 -6.23 -15.71 -14.02
CA VAL A 59 -5.34 -15.49 -12.88
C VAL A 59 -4.23 -14.50 -13.25
N LEU A 60 -3.67 -14.61 -14.46
CA LEU A 60 -2.52 -13.81 -14.89
C LEU A 60 -2.85 -12.32 -15.07
N VAL A 61 -4.07 -11.98 -15.50
CA VAL A 61 -4.47 -10.57 -15.67
C VAL A 61 -4.57 -9.85 -14.32
N PRO A 62 -5.26 -10.37 -13.29
CA PRO A 62 -5.21 -9.76 -11.95
C PRO A 62 -3.79 -9.72 -11.35
N MET A 63 -2.89 -10.62 -11.74
CA MET A 63 -1.49 -10.59 -11.31
C MET A 63 -0.74 -9.33 -11.78
N ILE A 64 -1.19 -8.66 -12.85
CA ILE A 64 -0.63 -7.37 -13.31
C ILE A 64 -0.62 -6.34 -12.16
N VAL A 65 -1.62 -6.37 -11.30
CA VAL A 65 -1.76 -5.47 -10.14
C VAL A 65 -1.10 -6.06 -8.89
N ALA A 66 -1.04 -7.39 -8.77
CA ALA A 66 -0.58 -8.06 -7.56
C ALA A 66 0.94 -8.32 -7.53
N ILE A 67 1.62 -8.49 -8.67
CA ILE A 67 3.08 -8.70 -8.74
C ILE A 67 3.88 -7.57 -8.07
N PRO A 68 3.57 -6.28 -8.27
CA PRO A 68 4.26 -5.23 -7.55
C PRO A 68 4.21 -5.41 -6.02
N ALA A 69 3.07 -5.86 -5.48
CA ALA A 69 2.95 -6.14 -4.05
C ALA A 69 3.93 -7.24 -3.58
N LEU A 70 4.16 -8.29 -4.38
CA LEU A 70 5.17 -9.30 -4.07
C LEU A 70 6.57 -8.68 -3.98
N MET A 71 6.92 -7.80 -4.92
CA MET A 71 8.25 -7.16 -4.89
C MET A 71 8.39 -6.27 -3.66
N ILE A 72 7.37 -5.50 -3.30
CA ILE A 72 7.38 -4.72 -2.06
C ILE A 72 7.53 -5.66 -0.85
N ALA A 73 6.80 -6.77 -0.79
CA ALA A 73 6.90 -7.73 0.31
C ALA A 73 8.31 -8.30 0.49
N VAL A 74 9.00 -8.59 -0.62
CA VAL A 74 10.37 -9.13 -0.62
C VAL A 74 11.39 -8.07 -0.22
N PHE A 75 11.26 -6.84 -0.71
CA PHE A 75 12.25 -5.79 -0.50
C PHE A 75 12.03 -4.96 0.77
N ALA A 76 10.80 -4.92 1.34
CA ALA A 76 10.49 -4.13 2.53
C ALA A 76 11.42 -4.38 3.73
N PRO A 77 11.85 -5.60 4.07
CA PRO A 77 12.76 -5.84 5.19
C PRO A 77 14.18 -5.28 4.98
N PHE A 78 14.57 -5.09 3.72
CA PHE A 78 15.91 -4.67 3.32
C PHE A 78 15.98 -3.20 2.85
N ALA A 79 14.82 -2.56 2.73
CA ALA A 79 14.69 -1.25 2.11
C ALA A 79 15.59 -0.18 2.77
N GLY A 80 15.69 -0.17 4.11
CA GLY A 80 16.57 0.76 4.82
C GLY A 80 18.06 0.59 4.44
N GLN A 81 18.54 -0.66 4.34
CA GLN A 81 19.92 -0.94 3.98
C GLN A 81 20.26 -0.53 2.53
N ILE A 82 19.31 -0.68 1.62
CA ILE A 82 19.45 -0.29 0.21
C ILE A 82 19.56 1.24 0.11
N VAL A 83 18.69 1.94 0.79
CA VAL A 83 18.66 3.42 0.87
C VAL A 83 19.97 3.96 1.42
N ASP A 84 20.50 3.35 2.49
CA ASP A 84 21.74 3.79 3.13
C ASP A 84 22.99 3.59 2.26
N ARG A 85 22.99 2.58 1.38
CA ARG A 85 24.13 2.28 0.47
C ARG A 85 24.15 3.13 -0.79
N LEU A 86 22.99 3.36 -1.41
CA LEU A 86 22.88 4.03 -2.70
C LEU A 86 22.69 5.55 -2.58
N GLY A 87 22.40 6.06 -1.37
CA GLY A 87 21.99 7.44 -1.15
C GLY A 87 20.48 7.61 -1.44
N ARG A 88 19.84 8.43 -0.63
CA ARG A 88 18.37 8.56 -0.58
C ARG A 88 17.80 9.26 -1.80
N ARG A 89 18.41 10.39 -2.19
CA ARG A 89 18.01 11.16 -3.37
C ARG A 89 18.30 10.40 -4.66
N ASN A 90 19.49 9.84 -4.81
CA ASN A 90 19.90 9.18 -6.04
C ASN A 90 19.03 7.93 -6.27
N LEU A 91 18.79 7.12 -5.23
CA LEU A 91 17.89 5.97 -5.31
C LEU A 91 16.49 6.40 -5.73
N LEU A 92 15.93 7.47 -5.14
CA LEU A 92 14.60 7.98 -5.49
C LEU A 92 14.52 8.37 -6.97
N VAL A 93 15.48 9.15 -7.46
CA VAL A 93 15.49 9.61 -8.86
C VAL A 93 15.61 8.45 -9.83
N ILE A 94 16.55 7.52 -9.58
CA ILE A 94 16.72 6.32 -10.44
C ILE A 94 15.45 5.48 -10.43
N ALA A 95 14.87 5.25 -9.26
CA ALA A 95 13.63 4.48 -9.13
C ALA A 95 12.45 5.15 -9.84
N MET A 96 12.32 6.49 -9.79
CA MET A 96 11.27 7.23 -10.48
C MET A 96 11.40 7.13 -12.02
N VAL A 97 12.61 7.22 -12.56
CA VAL A 97 12.84 7.07 -14.01
C VAL A 97 12.55 5.62 -14.43
N ALA A 98 13.08 4.63 -13.71
CA ALA A 98 12.85 3.22 -14.01
C ALA A 98 11.35 2.86 -13.87
N TYR A 99 10.67 3.40 -12.86
CA TYR A 99 9.22 3.27 -12.65
C TYR A 99 8.42 3.82 -13.84
N ALA A 100 8.79 5.00 -14.34
CA ALA A 100 8.14 5.58 -15.52
C ALA A 100 8.32 4.69 -16.75
N LEU A 101 9.54 4.25 -17.05
CA LEU A 101 9.84 3.42 -18.22
C LEU A 101 9.14 2.07 -18.14
N ALA A 102 9.26 1.36 -17.01
CA ALA A 102 8.60 0.07 -16.81
C ALA A 102 7.08 0.19 -16.73
N GLY A 103 6.58 1.28 -16.12
CA GLY A 103 5.16 1.54 -15.95
C GLY A 103 4.44 1.85 -17.26
N THR A 104 5.07 2.60 -18.17
CA THR A 104 4.52 2.88 -19.51
C THR A 104 4.71 1.75 -20.51
N ALA A 105 5.58 0.77 -20.24
CA ALA A 105 5.86 -0.32 -21.16
C ALA A 105 4.61 -1.05 -21.67
N PRO A 106 3.59 -1.37 -20.85
CA PRO A 106 2.37 -2.04 -21.33
C PRO A 106 1.57 -1.24 -22.37
N ALA A 107 1.81 0.07 -22.51
CA ALA A 107 1.20 0.85 -23.59
C ALA A 107 1.66 0.40 -24.99
N TYR A 108 2.74 -0.37 -25.07
CA TYR A 108 3.34 -0.85 -26.33
C TYR A 108 3.49 -2.37 -26.38
N LEU A 109 3.27 -3.06 -25.26
CA LEU A 109 3.47 -4.51 -25.15
C LEU A 109 2.18 -5.25 -25.48
N GLU A 110 2.27 -6.22 -26.39
CA GLU A 110 1.15 -7.05 -26.82
C GLU A 110 1.11 -8.42 -26.10
N SER A 111 2.15 -8.76 -25.36
CA SER A 111 2.26 -10.06 -24.67
C SER A 111 2.00 -9.92 -23.17
N LEU A 112 1.07 -10.73 -22.65
CA LEU A 112 0.75 -10.74 -21.23
C LEU A 112 1.99 -11.03 -20.35
N GLN A 113 2.88 -11.92 -20.82
CA GLN A 113 4.11 -12.27 -20.11
C GLN A 113 5.07 -11.07 -20.02
N SER A 114 5.20 -10.30 -21.11
CA SER A 114 6.04 -9.09 -21.12
C SER A 114 5.45 -7.99 -20.21
N ILE A 115 4.13 -7.87 -20.18
CA ILE A 115 3.43 -6.97 -19.27
C ILE A 115 3.73 -7.38 -17.81
N LEU A 116 3.58 -8.66 -17.46
CA LEU A 116 3.88 -9.16 -16.11
C LEU A 116 5.33 -8.92 -15.71
N LEU A 117 6.29 -9.12 -16.64
CA LEU A 117 7.70 -8.83 -16.37
C LEU A 117 7.92 -7.35 -16.07
N SER A 118 7.26 -6.45 -16.80
CA SER A 118 7.34 -5.02 -16.51
C SER A 118 6.83 -4.69 -15.10
N ARG A 119 5.82 -5.41 -14.61
CA ARG A 119 5.26 -5.23 -13.25
C ARG A 119 6.24 -5.64 -12.15
N VAL A 120 7.09 -6.63 -12.39
CA VAL A 120 8.19 -6.97 -11.46
C VAL A 120 9.10 -5.76 -11.25
N LEU A 121 9.54 -5.11 -12.33
CA LEU A 121 10.39 -3.93 -12.24
C LEU A 121 9.66 -2.74 -11.59
N VAL A 122 8.39 -2.52 -11.93
CA VAL A 122 7.55 -1.51 -11.28
C VAL A 122 7.54 -1.73 -9.77
N GLY A 123 7.29 -2.94 -9.28
CA GLY A 123 7.23 -3.23 -7.85
C GLY A 123 8.56 -3.02 -7.12
N VAL A 124 9.70 -3.33 -7.75
CA VAL A 124 11.03 -3.01 -7.19
C VAL A 124 11.19 -1.49 -7.04
N CYS A 125 10.78 -0.73 -8.07
CA CYS A 125 10.82 0.73 -8.03
C CYS A 125 9.88 1.29 -6.95
N GLU A 126 8.68 0.74 -6.79
CA GLU A 126 7.71 1.13 -5.76
C GLU A 126 8.27 0.98 -4.36
N ALA A 127 8.90 -0.16 -4.05
CA ALA A 127 9.55 -0.39 -2.78
C ALA A 127 10.65 0.66 -2.48
N ALA A 128 11.44 1.00 -3.50
CA ALA A 128 12.48 2.02 -3.39
C ALA A 128 11.89 3.42 -3.19
N ILE A 129 10.88 3.80 -3.97
CA ILE A 129 10.23 5.13 -3.91
C ILE A 129 9.58 5.33 -2.54
N MET A 130 8.79 4.34 -2.05
CA MET A 130 8.13 4.41 -0.74
C MET A 130 9.13 4.68 0.38
N THR A 131 10.22 3.92 0.39
CA THR A 131 11.24 4.03 1.43
C THR A 131 12.01 5.34 1.33
N ALA A 132 12.47 5.71 0.13
CA ALA A 132 13.27 6.92 -0.08
C ALA A 132 12.47 8.19 0.23
N CYS A 133 11.20 8.29 -0.20
CA CYS A 133 10.36 9.45 0.11
C CYS A 133 10.15 9.60 1.61
N THR A 134 9.81 8.53 2.31
CA THR A 134 9.59 8.57 3.77
C THR A 134 10.87 8.94 4.51
N THR A 135 12.00 8.36 4.12
CA THR A 135 13.30 8.65 4.74
C THR A 135 13.72 10.10 4.51
N LEU A 136 13.58 10.62 3.27
CA LEU A 136 13.90 12.02 2.97
C LEU A 136 13.00 13.00 3.74
N ILE A 137 11.73 12.69 3.97
CA ILE A 137 10.86 13.51 4.83
C ILE A 137 11.43 13.56 6.25
N VAL A 138 11.85 12.41 6.81
CA VAL A 138 12.44 12.33 8.15
C VAL A 138 13.73 13.13 8.24
N ASP A 139 14.58 13.07 7.21
CA ASP A 139 15.89 13.72 7.19
C ASP A 139 15.83 15.22 6.92
N TYR A 140 14.86 15.67 6.13
CA TYR A 140 14.71 17.09 5.81
C TYR A 140 14.04 17.89 6.93
N PHE A 141 13.18 17.23 7.72
CA PHE A 141 12.39 17.88 8.75
C PHE A 141 12.75 17.35 10.15
N HIS A 142 13.85 17.88 10.72
CA HIS A 142 14.37 17.46 12.03
C HIS A 142 13.43 17.80 13.20
N GLN A 143 12.60 18.88 13.10
CA GLN A 143 11.64 19.24 14.12
C GLN A 143 10.52 18.22 14.20
N PRO A 144 10.25 17.57 15.36
CA PRO A 144 9.25 16.50 15.49
C PRO A 144 7.86 16.89 14.99
N GLU A 145 7.44 18.14 15.26
CA GLU A 145 6.11 18.65 14.87
C GLU A 145 5.99 18.73 13.34
N ARG A 146 7.00 19.28 12.67
CA ARG A 146 7.04 19.40 11.21
C ARG A 146 7.13 18.03 10.55
N ARG A 147 7.99 17.17 11.07
CA ARG A 147 8.17 15.78 10.59
C ARG A 147 6.85 15.00 10.69
N ASN A 148 6.21 15.00 11.87
CA ASN A 148 4.96 14.29 12.08
C ASN A 148 3.83 14.85 11.21
N ARG A 149 3.80 16.19 10.99
CA ARG A 149 2.85 16.82 10.07
C ARG A 149 3.02 16.30 8.64
N TYR A 150 4.26 16.26 8.11
CA TYR A 150 4.47 15.83 6.73
C TYR A 150 4.27 14.32 6.54
N LEU A 151 4.62 13.49 7.52
CA LEU A 151 4.28 12.05 7.51
C LEU A 151 2.75 11.84 7.55
N GLY A 152 2.03 12.64 8.33
CA GLY A 152 0.56 12.63 8.31
C GLY A 152 0.00 13.07 6.95
N LEU A 153 0.54 14.15 6.37
CA LEU A 153 0.15 14.60 5.03
C LEU A 153 0.48 13.57 3.94
N GLN A 154 1.58 12.81 4.07
CA GLN A 154 1.91 11.69 3.17
C GLN A 154 0.80 10.64 3.17
N THR A 155 0.31 10.25 4.35
CA THR A 155 -0.81 9.31 4.47
C THR A 155 -2.08 9.87 3.81
N VAL A 156 -2.41 11.13 4.05
CA VAL A 156 -3.57 11.79 3.43
C VAL A 156 -3.42 11.85 1.92
N ALA A 157 -2.25 12.27 1.41
CA ALA A 157 -1.98 12.39 -0.01
C ALA A 157 -2.09 11.04 -0.73
N THR A 158 -1.51 9.97 -0.16
CA THR A 158 -1.59 8.62 -0.74
C THR A 158 -3.02 8.08 -0.72
N THR A 159 -3.77 8.33 0.34
CA THR A 159 -5.16 7.85 0.47
C THR A 159 -6.11 8.56 -0.51
N LEU A 160 -6.02 9.89 -0.60
CA LEU A 160 -6.82 10.65 -1.57
C LEU A 160 -6.33 10.44 -3.00
N GLY A 161 -5.01 10.28 -3.18
CA GLY A 161 -4.38 9.94 -4.44
C GLY A 161 -4.92 8.61 -5.00
N ALA A 162 -5.12 7.60 -4.17
CA ALA A 162 -5.70 6.33 -4.58
C ALA A 162 -7.06 6.53 -5.27
N THR A 163 -7.96 7.29 -4.65
CA THR A 163 -9.28 7.58 -5.22
C THR A 163 -9.18 8.36 -6.54
N ALA A 164 -8.32 9.38 -6.58
CA ALA A 164 -8.11 10.16 -7.79
C ALA A 164 -7.56 9.31 -8.95
N PHE A 165 -6.58 8.43 -8.68
CA PHE A 165 -6.00 7.56 -9.69
C PHE A 165 -6.99 6.50 -10.21
N ILE A 166 -7.89 5.99 -9.37
CA ILE A 166 -8.96 5.09 -9.82
C ILE A 166 -9.90 5.81 -10.81
N VAL A 167 -10.32 7.04 -10.48
CA VAL A 167 -11.16 7.84 -11.38
C VAL A 167 -10.44 8.13 -12.70
N ILE A 168 -9.16 8.54 -12.63
CA ILE A 168 -8.35 8.82 -13.81
C ILE A 168 -8.17 7.55 -14.64
N GLY A 169 -7.88 6.40 -13.99
CA GLY A 169 -7.73 5.11 -14.66
C GLY A 169 -9.00 4.68 -15.40
N GLY A 170 -10.16 4.83 -14.76
CA GLY A 170 -11.45 4.57 -15.39
C GLY A 170 -11.72 5.50 -16.58
N ALA A 171 -11.50 6.80 -16.41
CA ALA A 171 -11.68 7.78 -17.48
C ALA A 171 -10.75 7.55 -18.69
N LEU A 172 -9.47 7.23 -18.43
CA LEU A 172 -8.51 6.93 -19.49
C LEU A 172 -8.79 5.58 -20.16
N GLY A 173 -9.32 4.60 -19.44
CA GLY A 173 -9.67 3.28 -19.95
C GLY A 173 -10.75 3.30 -21.05
N VAL A 174 -11.58 4.35 -21.09
CA VAL A 174 -12.53 4.57 -22.21
C VAL A 174 -11.81 4.64 -23.56
N GLY A 175 -10.57 5.13 -23.58
CA GLY A 175 -9.70 5.14 -24.78
C GLY A 175 -9.01 3.81 -25.08
N GLY A 176 -9.34 2.74 -24.36
CA GLY A 176 -8.74 1.40 -24.45
C GLY A 176 -7.76 1.13 -23.32
N TRP A 177 -7.52 -0.16 -23.04
CA TRP A 177 -6.74 -0.63 -21.91
C TRP A 177 -5.27 -0.15 -21.88
N HIS A 178 -4.70 0.24 -23.01
CA HIS A 178 -3.34 0.79 -23.09
C HIS A 178 -3.22 2.20 -22.49
N THR A 179 -4.30 2.99 -22.57
CA THR A 179 -4.26 4.44 -22.30
C THR A 179 -3.88 4.79 -20.87
N PRO A 180 -4.36 4.09 -19.80
CA PRO A 180 -3.98 4.40 -18.42
C PRO A 180 -2.48 4.26 -18.16
N PHE A 181 -1.78 3.38 -18.87
CA PHE A 181 -0.34 3.17 -18.67
C PHE A 181 0.52 4.39 -19.00
N TRP A 182 0.03 5.31 -19.81
CA TRP A 182 0.71 6.58 -20.08
C TRP A 182 0.86 7.47 -18.85
N MET A 183 0.01 7.33 -17.84
CA MET A 183 0.11 8.09 -16.59
C MET A 183 1.42 7.85 -15.84
N TYR A 184 2.06 6.70 -16.03
CA TYR A 184 3.36 6.43 -15.41
C TYR A 184 4.45 7.41 -15.88
N SER A 185 4.31 8.02 -17.06
CA SER A 185 5.25 9.02 -17.58
C SER A 185 5.33 10.28 -16.69
N VAL A 186 4.31 10.58 -15.90
CA VAL A 186 4.33 11.68 -14.91
C VAL A 186 5.50 11.53 -13.93
N ALA A 187 5.93 10.30 -13.65
CA ALA A 187 7.08 10.06 -12.78
C ALA A 187 8.40 10.60 -13.37
N ILE A 188 8.53 10.75 -14.71
CA ILE A 188 9.69 11.42 -15.33
C ILE A 188 9.70 12.90 -14.97
N VAL A 189 8.55 13.55 -15.05
CA VAL A 189 8.43 14.99 -14.69
C VAL A 189 8.81 15.18 -13.22
N LEU A 190 8.29 14.32 -12.34
CA LEU A 190 8.66 14.37 -10.92
C LEU A 190 10.14 14.08 -10.70
N ALA A 191 10.74 13.12 -11.42
CA ALA A 191 12.17 12.84 -11.35
C ALA A 191 13.03 14.06 -11.71
N VAL A 192 12.70 14.76 -12.80
CA VAL A 192 13.40 15.99 -13.21
C VAL A 192 13.29 17.06 -12.14
N LEU A 193 12.09 17.30 -11.61
CA LEU A 193 11.88 18.27 -10.54
C LEU A 193 12.65 17.89 -9.26
N MET A 194 12.71 16.60 -8.93
CA MET A 194 13.47 16.08 -7.79
C MET A 194 14.98 16.23 -7.98
N VAL A 195 15.51 16.02 -9.20
CA VAL A 195 16.93 16.26 -9.50
C VAL A 195 17.33 17.70 -9.22
N VAL A 196 16.49 18.66 -9.61
CA VAL A 196 16.79 20.09 -9.46
C VAL A 196 16.57 20.57 -8.02
N SER A 197 15.56 20.03 -7.33
CA SER A 197 15.06 20.61 -6.07
C SER A 197 15.54 19.87 -4.82
N LEU A 198 15.88 18.58 -4.92
CA LEU A 198 16.31 17.79 -3.78
C LEU A 198 17.83 17.71 -3.71
N TRP A 199 18.37 17.49 -2.52
CA TRP A 199 19.80 17.24 -2.26
C TRP A 199 19.97 15.98 -1.43
N GLU A 200 21.16 15.39 -1.47
CA GLU A 200 21.49 14.29 -0.56
C GLU A 200 21.72 14.83 0.85
N PRO A 201 21.00 14.34 1.87
CA PRO A 201 21.24 14.76 3.24
C PRO A 201 22.66 14.40 3.67
N THR A 202 23.41 15.35 4.21
CA THR A 202 24.70 15.08 4.84
C THR A 202 24.50 14.27 6.11
N ARG A 203 25.30 13.24 6.31
CA ARG A 203 25.28 12.39 7.53
C ARG A 203 25.90 13.10 8.75
N GLU A 204 25.69 14.40 8.93
CA GLU A 204 26.14 15.08 10.13
C GLU A 204 25.22 14.69 11.30
N GLY A 205 25.75 13.86 12.19
CA GLY A 205 25.15 13.55 13.49
C GLY A 205 24.65 12.13 13.73
N SER A 206 24.94 11.16 12.87
CA SER A 206 24.56 9.76 13.13
C SER A 206 25.61 8.99 13.97
N THR A 207 26.44 9.69 14.75
CA THR A 207 27.38 9.03 15.67
C THR A 207 26.68 8.29 16.81
N ASP A 208 25.42 8.63 17.12
CA ASP A 208 24.68 7.96 18.18
C ASP A 208 23.85 6.73 17.71
N SER A 209 23.70 6.51 16.39
CA SER A 209 23.00 5.33 15.89
C SER A 209 23.92 4.11 15.63
N HIS A 210 25.22 4.27 15.72
CA HIS A 210 26.17 3.15 15.58
C HIS A 210 26.42 2.38 16.89
N VAL A 211 25.99 2.87 18.03
CA VAL A 211 26.15 2.17 19.32
C VAL A 211 25.19 0.98 19.47
N ALA A 212 24.18 0.86 18.64
CA ALA A 212 23.20 -0.24 18.71
C ALA A 212 23.31 -1.28 17.58
N ALA A 213 24.36 -1.23 16.75
CA ALA A 213 24.52 -2.20 15.64
C ALA A 213 25.07 -3.56 16.09
N ASP A 214 25.51 -3.70 17.32
CA ASP A 214 26.25 -4.88 17.79
C ASP A 214 25.40 -5.90 18.57
N GLU A 215 24.22 -5.59 18.99
CA GLU A 215 23.25 -6.58 19.38
C GLU A 215 22.22 -6.74 18.25
N LYS A 216 22.38 -7.77 17.43
CA LYS A 216 21.33 -8.27 16.52
C LYS A 216 20.10 -8.60 17.35
N ALA A 217 19.30 -7.59 17.68
CA ALA A 217 18.09 -7.76 18.45
C ALA A 217 17.28 -8.87 17.77
N ARG A 218 17.16 -10.01 18.44
CA ARG A 218 16.46 -11.17 17.91
C ARG A 218 15.01 -10.74 17.66
N ILE A 219 14.50 -11.10 16.49
CA ILE A 219 13.10 -10.83 16.15
C ILE A 219 12.22 -11.51 17.19
N PRO A 220 11.34 -10.80 17.89
CA PRO A 220 10.51 -11.37 18.95
C PRO A 220 9.33 -12.16 18.36
N TRP A 221 9.60 -13.26 17.67
CA TRP A 221 8.59 -14.07 16.96
C TRP A 221 7.40 -14.44 17.83
N GLY A 222 7.61 -14.72 19.10
CA GLY A 222 6.53 -15.03 20.04
C GLY A 222 5.53 -13.90 20.27
N ARG A 223 5.95 -12.63 20.00
CA ARG A 223 5.08 -11.45 20.13
C ARG A 223 4.45 -11.02 18.82
N ILE A 224 5.15 -11.15 17.69
CA ILE A 224 4.70 -10.64 16.40
C ILE A 224 4.14 -11.72 15.46
N GLY A 225 4.39 -13.01 15.69
CA GLY A 225 3.98 -14.07 14.78
C GLY A 225 2.47 -14.11 14.52
N VAL A 226 1.65 -14.05 15.57
CA VAL A 226 0.18 -13.99 15.42
C VAL A 226 -0.27 -12.70 14.75
N PRO A 227 0.18 -11.48 15.16
CA PRO A 227 -0.09 -10.26 14.44
C PRO A 227 0.27 -10.31 12.96
N LEU A 228 1.42 -10.88 12.57
CA LEU A 228 1.82 -11.01 11.18
C LEU A 228 0.92 -11.96 10.38
N ALA A 229 0.51 -13.10 10.94
CA ALA A 229 -0.42 -14.01 10.30
C ALA A 229 -1.80 -13.35 10.07
N VAL A 230 -2.29 -12.61 11.06
CA VAL A 230 -3.54 -11.83 10.91
C VAL A 230 -3.36 -10.69 9.90
N THR A 231 -2.19 -10.06 9.84
CA THR A 231 -1.88 -9.01 8.85
C THR A 231 -1.85 -9.58 7.43
N LEU A 232 -1.28 -10.76 7.23
CA LEU A 232 -1.30 -11.44 5.93
C LEU A 232 -2.73 -11.69 5.46
N PHE A 233 -3.58 -12.24 6.34
CA PHE A 233 -5.00 -12.43 6.04
C PHE A 233 -5.71 -11.09 5.82
N GLY A 234 -5.39 -10.05 6.61
CA GLY A 234 -5.92 -8.70 6.43
C GLY A 234 -5.51 -8.08 5.10
N GLY A 235 -4.27 -8.30 4.64
CA GLY A 235 -3.79 -7.86 3.32
C GLY A 235 -4.55 -8.56 2.18
N PHE A 236 -4.81 -9.85 2.32
CA PHE A 236 -5.65 -10.62 1.40
C PHE A 236 -7.08 -10.03 1.33
N THR A 237 -7.78 -9.94 2.46
CA THR A 237 -9.18 -9.46 2.47
C THR A 237 -9.31 -8.01 2.03
N PHE A 238 -8.32 -7.16 2.34
CA PHE A 238 -8.24 -5.79 1.83
C PHE A 238 -8.20 -5.75 0.30
N TYR A 239 -7.34 -6.58 -0.29
CA TYR A 239 -7.06 -6.50 -1.72
C TYR A 239 -8.13 -7.18 -2.58
N VAL A 240 -8.97 -8.03 -1.99
CA VAL A 240 -10.16 -8.58 -2.65
C VAL A 240 -11.03 -7.46 -3.23
N MET A 241 -11.34 -6.42 -2.44
CA MET A 241 -12.14 -5.31 -2.95
C MET A 241 -11.40 -4.44 -3.97
N VAL A 242 -10.08 -4.34 -3.88
CA VAL A 242 -9.28 -3.57 -4.85
C VAL A 242 -9.29 -4.22 -6.24
N ILE A 243 -9.20 -5.54 -6.32
CA ILE A 243 -9.15 -6.28 -7.59
C ILE A 243 -10.56 -6.64 -8.07
N GLU A 244 -11.35 -7.28 -7.20
CA GLU A 244 -12.59 -7.92 -7.61
C GLU A 244 -13.75 -6.95 -7.83
N ALA A 245 -13.66 -5.72 -7.29
CA ALA A 245 -14.73 -4.72 -7.46
C ALA A 245 -15.04 -4.46 -8.94
N SER A 246 -14.04 -4.40 -9.81
CA SER A 246 -14.23 -4.19 -11.25
C SER A 246 -14.96 -5.35 -11.91
N TYR A 247 -14.59 -6.57 -11.59
CA TYR A 247 -15.24 -7.78 -12.10
C TYR A 247 -16.67 -7.95 -11.54
N LEU A 248 -16.87 -7.59 -10.26
CA LEU A 248 -18.20 -7.62 -9.65
C LEU A 248 -19.16 -6.63 -10.34
N VAL A 249 -18.67 -5.44 -10.71
CA VAL A 249 -19.46 -4.46 -11.46
C VAL A 249 -19.82 -5.00 -12.84
N VAL A 250 -18.89 -5.59 -13.57
CA VAL A 250 -19.19 -6.24 -14.86
C VAL A 250 -20.18 -7.39 -14.68
N GLY A 251 -20.08 -8.17 -13.61
CA GLY A 251 -21.04 -9.23 -13.26
C GLY A 251 -22.49 -8.74 -13.04
N THR A 252 -22.71 -7.44 -12.88
CA THR A 252 -24.06 -6.85 -12.82
C THR A 252 -24.66 -6.49 -14.19
N GLY A 253 -23.94 -6.73 -15.29
CA GLY A 253 -24.35 -6.42 -16.65
C GLY A 253 -23.76 -5.12 -17.21
N VAL A 254 -22.86 -4.44 -16.48
CA VAL A 254 -22.09 -3.31 -17.00
C VAL A 254 -21.03 -3.85 -17.97
N SER A 255 -20.88 -3.21 -19.14
CA SER A 255 -19.84 -3.59 -20.11
C SER A 255 -18.43 -3.42 -19.53
N ALA A 256 -17.50 -4.33 -19.87
CA ALA A 256 -16.09 -4.19 -19.52
C ALA A 256 -15.44 -2.94 -20.13
N ASP A 257 -16.01 -2.42 -21.24
CA ASP A 257 -15.58 -1.18 -21.88
C ASP A 257 -16.09 0.07 -21.18
N ASP A 258 -17.11 -0.03 -20.31
CA ASP A 258 -17.58 1.09 -19.48
C ASP A 258 -16.70 1.25 -18.24
N THR A 259 -15.41 1.45 -18.49
CA THR A 259 -14.39 1.65 -17.44
C THR A 259 -14.65 2.90 -16.62
N GLY A 260 -15.42 3.86 -17.14
CA GLY A 260 -15.86 5.06 -16.42
C GLY A 260 -16.77 4.69 -15.24
N THR A 261 -17.82 3.91 -15.47
CA THR A 261 -18.75 3.43 -14.43
C THR A 261 -18.03 2.49 -13.45
N ILE A 262 -17.18 1.59 -13.96
CA ILE A 262 -16.36 0.69 -13.14
C ILE A 262 -15.44 1.51 -12.22
N GLY A 263 -14.73 2.48 -12.78
CA GLY A 263 -13.82 3.35 -12.02
C GLY A 263 -14.54 4.22 -10.99
N LEU A 264 -15.72 4.74 -11.32
CA LEU A 264 -16.52 5.52 -10.37
C LEU A 264 -16.95 4.69 -9.16
N MET A 265 -17.45 3.48 -9.39
CA MET A 265 -17.83 2.56 -8.31
C MET A 265 -16.62 2.21 -7.42
N ALA A 266 -15.48 1.87 -8.02
CA ALA A 266 -14.26 1.58 -7.29
C ALA A 266 -13.73 2.81 -6.52
N ALA A 267 -13.90 4.02 -7.06
CA ALA A 267 -13.53 5.26 -6.38
C ALA A 267 -14.41 5.54 -5.16
N ILE A 268 -15.72 5.28 -5.24
CA ILE A 268 -16.63 5.39 -4.09
C ILE A 268 -16.22 4.40 -2.99
N ALA A 269 -15.89 3.17 -3.34
CA ALA A 269 -15.35 2.19 -2.40
C ALA A 269 -14.02 2.65 -1.79
N SER A 270 -13.12 3.24 -2.59
CA SER A 270 -11.86 3.83 -2.12
C SER A 270 -12.07 4.99 -1.14
N LEU A 271 -13.05 5.87 -1.39
CA LEU A 271 -13.45 6.92 -0.44
C LEU A 271 -13.95 6.34 0.89
N ALA A 272 -14.67 5.21 0.85
CA ALA A 272 -15.09 4.52 2.07
C ALA A 272 -13.89 3.97 2.85
N THR A 273 -12.85 3.46 2.15
CA THR A 273 -11.58 3.08 2.78
C THR A 273 -10.93 4.29 3.47
N ALA A 274 -10.88 5.44 2.80
CA ALA A 274 -10.39 6.68 3.39
C ALA A 274 -11.18 7.07 4.65
N ALA A 275 -12.51 7.02 4.58
CA ALA A 275 -13.38 7.33 5.72
C ALA A 275 -13.14 6.37 6.90
N GLY A 276 -12.95 5.07 6.64
CA GLY A 276 -12.56 4.08 7.66
C GLY A 276 -11.23 4.42 8.32
N ALA A 277 -10.22 4.78 7.54
CA ALA A 277 -8.90 5.18 8.04
C ALA A 277 -8.96 6.48 8.88
N PHE A 278 -9.73 7.48 8.44
CA PHE A 278 -9.96 8.70 9.25
C PHE A 278 -10.76 8.44 10.52
N THR A 279 -11.68 7.48 10.48
CA THR A 279 -12.43 7.06 11.67
C THR A 279 -11.49 6.46 12.71
N PHE A 280 -10.46 5.72 12.30
CA PHE A 280 -9.45 5.20 13.23
C PHE A 280 -8.85 6.29 14.12
N ALA A 281 -8.53 7.46 13.58
CA ALA A 281 -7.96 8.56 14.36
C ALA A 281 -8.85 8.99 15.55
N ARG A 282 -10.19 8.86 15.42
CA ARG A 282 -11.15 9.18 16.48
C ARG A 282 -11.34 8.04 17.47
N VAL A 283 -11.23 6.80 17.01
CA VAL A 283 -11.46 5.60 17.82
C VAL A 283 -10.17 4.90 18.25
N ALA A 284 -9.00 5.47 17.96
CA ALA A 284 -7.69 4.90 18.32
C ALA A 284 -7.48 4.66 19.84
N ARG A 285 -8.32 5.29 20.69
CA ARG A 285 -8.36 5.02 22.13
C ARG A 285 -8.94 3.65 22.47
N LEU A 286 -9.74 3.07 21.57
CA LEU A 286 -10.27 1.73 21.73
C LEU A 286 -9.15 0.72 21.51
N GLN A 287 -9.19 -0.34 22.28
CA GLN A 287 -8.18 -1.38 22.21
C GLN A 287 -8.36 -2.25 20.96
N ALA A 288 -7.28 -2.90 20.52
CA ALA A 288 -7.29 -3.79 19.36
C ALA A 288 -8.34 -4.92 19.47
N LYS A 289 -8.70 -5.36 20.70
CA LYS A 289 -9.76 -6.35 20.96
C LYS A 289 -11.15 -5.92 20.51
N VAL A 290 -11.38 -4.61 20.30
CA VAL A 290 -12.64 -4.04 19.80
C VAL A 290 -12.49 -3.69 18.33
N LEU A 291 -11.38 -3.03 17.98
CA LEU A 291 -11.18 -2.51 16.63
C LEU A 291 -10.96 -3.59 15.58
N LEU A 292 -10.19 -4.66 15.88
CA LEU A 292 -9.95 -5.75 14.93
C LEU A 292 -11.23 -6.53 14.60
N PRO A 293 -12.02 -6.99 15.61
CA PRO A 293 -13.32 -7.61 15.32
C PRO A 293 -14.28 -6.69 14.57
N ALA A 294 -14.31 -5.40 14.88
CA ALA A 294 -15.18 -4.44 14.19
C ALA A 294 -14.77 -4.27 12.72
N ALA A 295 -13.46 -4.15 12.44
CA ALA A 295 -12.94 -3.99 11.09
C ALA A 295 -13.20 -5.23 10.21
N PHE A 296 -12.88 -6.44 10.72
CA PHE A 296 -13.19 -7.69 10.03
C PHE A 296 -14.71 -7.93 9.93
N GLY A 297 -15.48 -7.52 10.93
CA GLY A 297 -16.94 -7.57 10.91
C GLY A 297 -17.55 -6.72 9.80
N LEU A 298 -17.06 -5.49 9.60
CA LEU A 298 -17.49 -4.63 8.50
C LEU A 298 -17.11 -5.24 7.13
N GLN A 299 -15.88 -5.77 7.00
CA GLN A 299 -15.50 -6.48 5.76
C GLN A 299 -16.43 -7.66 5.50
N ALA A 300 -16.69 -8.48 6.52
CA ALA A 300 -17.58 -9.63 6.41
C ALA A 300 -18.98 -9.23 5.99
N VAL A 301 -19.58 -8.25 6.64
CA VAL A 301 -20.93 -7.76 6.32
C VAL A 301 -20.97 -7.27 4.88
N GLY A 302 -20.02 -6.44 4.44
CA GLY A 302 -19.97 -5.95 3.07
C GLY A 302 -19.85 -7.06 2.02
N MET A 303 -18.96 -8.02 2.25
CA MET A 303 -18.77 -9.17 1.34
C MET A 303 -19.99 -10.11 1.31
N ILE A 304 -20.66 -10.31 2.44
CA ILE A 304 -21.89 -11.10 2.51
C ILE A 304 -23.05 -10.34 1.80
N VAL A 305 -23.12 -9.01 1.93
CA VAL A 305 -24.07 -8.20 1.18
C VAL A 305 -23.85 -8.35 -0.33
N ILE A 306 -22.62 -8.33 -0.82
CA ILE A 306 -22.30 -8.60 -2.24
C ILE A 306 -22.82 -9.98 -2.67
N TRP A 307 -22.55 -11.00 -1.87
CA TRP A 307 -23.02 -12.36 -2.15
C TRP A 307 -24.53 -12.43 -2.26
N LEU A 308 -25.26 -11.86 -1.29
CA LEU A 308 -26.73 -11.88 -1.26
C LEU A 308 -27.34 -10.97 -2.34
N ALA A 309 -26.64 -9.91 -2.74
CA ALA A 309 -27.09 -9.00 -3.79
C ALA A 309 -27.06 -9.63 -5.20
N GLY A 310 -26.25 -10.67 -5.41
CA GLY A 310 -26.14 -11.35 -6.70
C GLY A 310 -25.65 -10.39 -7.81
N SER A 311 -26.51 -10.16 -8.81
CA SER A 311 -26.24 -9.26 -9.94
C SER A 311 -26.76 -7.84 -9.77
N SER A 312 -27.20 -7.44 -8.58
CA SER A 312 -27.69 -6.09 -8.33
C SER A 312 -26.54 -5.07 -8.25
N PHE A 313 -26.46 -4.13 -9.19
CA PHE A 313 -25.45 -3.06 -9.19
C PHE A 313 -25.45 -2.26 -7.87
N ALA A 314 -26.63 -1.85 -7.39
CA ALA A 314 -26.73 -1.11 -6.14
C ALA A 314 -26.28 -1.95 -4.93
N GLY A 315 -26.65 -3.24 -4.89
CA GLY A 315 -26.28 -4.14 -3.82
C GLY A 315 -24.78 -4.40 -3.78
N VAL A 316 -24.14 -4.63 -4.93
CA VAL A 316 -22.68 -4.76 -5.06
C VAL A 316 -22.00 -3.48 -4.58
N GLY A 317 -22.50 -2.30 -4.98
CA GLY A 317 -21.95 -1.02 -4.56
C GLY A 317 -22.04 -0.79 -3.05
N VAL A 318 -23.20 -1.06 -2.44
CA VAL A 318 -23.39 -0.94 -0.98
C VAL A 318 -22.45 -1.89 -0.23
N GLY A 319 -22.36 -3.15 -0.67
CA GLY A 319 -21.49 -4.12 -0.05
C GLY A 319 -19.99 -3.74 -0.18
N ALA A 320 -19.58 -3.24 -1.35
CA ALA A 320 -18.22 -2.77 -1.58
C ALA A 320 -17.86 -1.58 -0.68
N VAL A 321 -18.77 -0.62 -0.49
CA VAL A 321 -18.59 0.53 0.42
C VAL A 321 -18.41 0.06 1.87
N ILE A 322 -19.26 -0.85 2.34
CA ILE A 322 -19.21 -1.37 3.72
C ILE A 322 -17.89 -2.14 3.93
N ALA A 323 -17.53 -3.05 3.01
CA ALA A 323 -16.30 -3.83 3.11
C ALA A 323 -15.06 -2.94 3.09
N SER A 324 -15.04 -1.93 2.22
CA SER A 324 -13.95 -0.98 2.08
C SER A 324 -13.78 -0.07 3.30
N ALA A 325 -14.88 0.35 3.94
CA ALA A 325 -14.81 1.08 5.21
C ALA A 325 -14.15 0.22 6.32
N GLY A 326 -14.48 -1.07 6.38
CA GLY A 326 -13.81 -2.04 7.26
C GLY A 326 -12.31 -2.16 6.97
N SER A 327 -11.94 -2.21 5.69
CA SER A 327 -10.55 -2.27 5.24
C SER A 327 -9.75 -1.04 5.69
N GLY A 328 -10.34 0.16 5.59
CA GLY A 328 -9.72 1.40 6.04
C GLY A 328 -9.45 1.44 7.54
N LEU A 329 -10.36 0.91 8.36
CA LEU A 329 -10.17 0.78 9.80
C LEU A 329 -9.13 -0.29 10.15
N LEU A 330 -9.04 -1.37 9.35
CA LEU A 330 -8.20 -2.53 9.61
C LEU A 330 -6.71 -2.21 9.57
N LEU A 331 -6.25 -1.49 8.52
CA LEU A 331 -4.82 -1.25 8.29
C LEU A 331 -4.10 -0.59 9.48
N PRO A 332 -4.52 0.60 9.94
CA PRO A 332 -3.85 1.26 11.05
C PRO A 332 -4.00 0.48 12.36
N THR A 333 -5.10 -0.27 12.52
CA THR A 333 -5.31 -1.11 13.69
C THR A 333 -4.32 -2.27 13.73
N LEU A 334 -4.09 -2.97 12.61
CA LEU A 334 -3.12 -4.06 12.50
C LEU A 334 -1.70 -3.59 12.79
N LEU A 335 -1.30 -2.45 12.19
CA LEU A 335 0.03 -1.89 12.42
C LEU A 335 0.22 -1.54 13.90
N THR A 336 -0.71 -0.79 14.47
CA THR A 336 -0.65 -0.38 15.88
C THR A 336 -0.62 -1.60 16.82
N TRP A 337 -1.45 -2.60 16.56
CA TRP A 337 -1.47 -3.84 17.35
C TRP A 337 -0.16 -4.62 17.28
N THR A 338 0.48 -4.64 16.11
CA THR A 338 1.77 -5.32 15.91
C THR A 338 2.91 -4.64 16.64
N ILE A 339 2.99 -3.30 16.60
CA ILE A 339 4.13 -2.55 17.14
C ILE A 339 3.99 -2.13 18.60
N ALA A 340 2.76 -2.06 19.12
CA ALA A 340 2.52 -1.58 20.49
C ALA A 340 3.29 -2.34 21.60
N PRO A 341 3.41 -3.69 21.56
CA PRO A 341 4.11 -4.44 22.61
C PRO A 341 5.63 -4.45 22.45
N LEU A 342 6.19 -3.74 21.44
CA LEU A 342 7.60 -3.81 21.06
C LEU A 342 8.40 -2.65 21.63
N ARG A 343 9.68 -2.92 21.97
CA ARG A 343 10.65 -1.90 22.33
C ARG A 343 10.95 -1.02 21.12
N PHE A 344 11.45 0.17 21.37
CA PHE A 344 11.74 1.15 20.29
C PHE A 344 12.69 0.58 19.23
N GLU A 345 13.72 -0.15 19.64
CA GLU A 345 14.74 -0.76 18.77
C GLU A 345 14.19 -1.88 17.88
N GLU A 346 13.10 -2.55 18.33
CA GLU A 346 12.47 -3.66 17.61
C GLU A 346 11.47 -3.17 16.56
N ARG A 347 10.92 -1.94 16.72
CA ARG A 347 9.80 -1.43 15.91
C ARG A 347 10.13 -1.33 14.42
N GLY A 348 11.33 -0.87 14.06
CA GLY A 348 11.71 -0.72 12.65
C GLY A 348 11.66 -2.05 11.88
N ARG A 349 12.24 -3.11 12.44
CA ARG A 349 12.22 -4.46 11.85
C ARG A 349 10.81 -5.04 11.82
N ALA A 350 10.06 -4.88 12.89
CA ALA A 350 8.69 -5.36 12.96
C ALA A 350 7.77 -4.67 11.94
N THR A 351 7.98 -3.36 11.69
CA THR A 351 7.25 -2.64 10.64
C THR A 351 7.61 -3.16 9.24
N GLY A 352 8.89 -3.44 8.99
CA GLY A 352 9.31 -4.07 7.72
C GLY A 352 8.65 -5.42 7.51
N MET A 353 8.61 -6.28 8.54
CA MET A 353 7.95 -7.58 8.48
C MET A 353 6.41 -7.47 8.37
N TRP A 354 5.81 -6.47 9.02
CA TRP A 354 4.40 -6.16 8.89
C TRP A 354 4.07 -5.78 7.44
N ASN A 355 4.85 -4.90 6.83
CA ASN A 355 4.72 -4.57 5.42
C ASN A 355 4.83 -5.82 4.53
N SER A 356 5.84 -6.68 4.78
CA SER A 356 6.00 -7.93 4.02
C SER A 356 4.78 -8.83 4.13
N ALA A 357 4.24 -9.02 5.33
CA ALA A 357 3.05 -9.85 5.56
C ALA A 357 1.82 -9.25 4.85
N PHE A 358 1.64 -7.92 4.94
CA PHE A 358 0.51 -7.23 4.34
C PHE A 358 0.55 -7.31 2.80
N PHE A 359 1.68 -6.99 2.18
CA PHE A 359 1.82 -7.03 0.72
C PHE A 359 1.86 -8.45 0.18
N LEU A 360 2.38 -9.43 0.94
CA LEU A 360 2.27 -10.85 0.58
C LEU A 360 0.81 -11.31 0.55
N GLY A 361 -0.01 -10.86 1.51
CA GLY A 361 -1.46 -11.10 1.49
C GLY A 361 -2.12 -10.55 0.23
N GLN A 362 -1.74 -9.33 -0.19
CA GLN A 362 -2.23 -8.74 -1.44
C GLN A 362 -1.83 -9.56 -2.67
N PHE A 363 -0.56 -10.00 -2.75
CA PHE A 363 -0.09 -10.83 -3.84
C PHE A 363 -0.85 -12.15 -3.96
N LEU A 364 -1.19 -12.77 -2.83
CA LEU A 364 -1.92 -14.04 -2.82
C LEU A 364 -3.38 -13.89 -3.27
N THR A 365 -3.93 -12.68 -3.32
CA THR A 365 -5.34 -12.45 -3.62
C THR A 365 -5.79 -13.04 -4.95
N PRO A 366 -5.18 -12.76 -6.11
CA PRO A 366 -5.64 -13.32 -7.38
C PRO A 366 -5.57 -14.85 -7.42
N LEU A 367 -4.52 -15.42 -6.79
CA LEU A 367 -4.32 -16.87 -6.74
C LEU A 367 -5.42 -17.55 -5.93
N LEU A 368 -5.74 -17.02 -4.75
CA LEU A 368 -6.77 -17.57 -3.88
C LEU A 368 -8.17 -17.33 -4.43
N MET A 369 -8.43 -16.12 -4.95
CA MET A 369 -9.74 -15.78 -5.51
C MET A 369 -10.04 -16.57 -6.79
N GLY A 370 -9.06 -16.79 -7.67
CA GLY A 370 -9.21 -17.67 -8.82
C GLY A 370 -9.63 -19.08 -8.41
N GLY A 371 -8.93 -19.65 -7.42
CA GLY A 371 -9.27 -20.96 -6.86
C GLY A 371 -10.66 -21.01 -6.19
N PHE A 372 -10.99 -19.99 -5.40
CA PHE A 372 -12.30 -19.90 -4.73
C PHE A 372 -13.44 -19.72 -5.73
N THR A 373 -13.24 -18.88 -6.75
CA THR A 373 -14.25 -18.64 -7.80
C THR A 373 -14.55 -19.92 -8.59
N ALA A 374 -13.50 -20.67 -8.95
CA ALA A 374 -13.66 -21.95 -9.63
C ALA A 374 -14.36 -23.00 -8.75
N ALA A 375 -13.99 -23.09 -7.48
CA ALA A 375 -14.58 -24.04 -6.54
C ALA A 375 -16.01 -23.70 -6.13
N ALA A 376 -16.33 -22.41 -5.99
CA ALA A 376 -17.64 -21.92 -5.53
C ALA A 376 -18.66 -21.75 -6.67
N GLY A 377 -18.24 -21.85 -7.93
CA GLY A 377 -19.11 -21.69 -9.09
C GLY A 377 -19.48 -20.24 -9.43
N GLY A 378 -18.77 -19.24 -8.87
CA GLY A 378 -18.94 -17.82 -9.20
C GLY A 378 -18.27 -16.85 -8.25
N LEU A 379 -17.96 -15.68 -8.78
CA LEU A 379 -17.19 -14.64 -8.06
C LEU A 379 -17.92 -14.11 -6.82
N THR A 380 -19.23 -13.85 -6.92
CA THR A 380 -20.03 -13.33 -5.80
C THR A 380 -20.07 -14.32 -4.63
N VAL A 381 -20.16 -15.62 -4.94
CA VAL A 381 -20.11 -16.69 -3.91
C VAL A 381 -18.73 -16.76 -3.28
N ALA A 382 -17.67 -16.69 -4.10
CA ALA A 382 -16.28 -16.69 -3.61
C ALA A 382 -16.03 -15.50 -2.66
N VAL A 383 -16.50 -14.29 -3.00
CA VAL A 383 -16.44 -13.11 -2.13
C VAL A 383 -17.22 -13.36 -0.83
N GLY A 384 -18.38 -14.00 -0.89
CA GLY A 384 -19.16 -14.40 0.28
C GLY A 384 -18.40 -15.35 1.20
N VAL A 385 -17.71 -16.35 0.64
CA VAL A 385 -16.85 -17.29 1.39
C VAL A 385 -15.74 -16.54 2.12
N VAL A 386 -15.08 -15.58 1.45
CA VAL A 386 -14.08 -14.71 2.09
C VAL A 386 -14.71 -13.87 3.19
N GLY A 387 -15.93 -13.37 2.98
CA GLY A 387 -16.71 -12.65 4.01
C GLY A 387 -16.95 -13.51 5.26
N VAL A 388 -17.34 -14.77 5.08
CA VAL A 388 -17.49 -15.73 6.20
C VAL A 388 -16.16 -15.97 6.90
N ALA A 389 -15.06 -16.14 6.16
CA ALA A 389 -13.73 -16.28 6.73
C ALA A 389 -13.31 -15.05 7.53
N ALA A 390 -13.62 -13.83 7.04
CA ALA A 390 -13.39 -12.58 7.78
C ALA A 390 -14.22 -12.51 9.07
N ALA A 391 -15.49 -12.94 9.04
CA ALA A 391 -16.33 -13.03 10.24
C ALA A 391 -15.73 -13.98 11.29
N VAL A 392 -15.30 -15.16 10.86
CA VAL A 392 -14.66 -16.16 11.74
C VAL A 392 -13.37 -15.60 12.35
N MET A 393 -12.54 -14.93 11.54
CA MET A 393 -11.33 -14.26 12.01
C MET A 393 -11.66 -13.18 13.07
N GLY A 394 -12.62 -12.31 12.78
CA GLY A 394 -13.06 -11.26 13.72
C GLY A 394 -13.57 -11.82 15.03
N LEU A 395 -14.43 -12.84 15.00
CA LEU A 395 -14.95 -13.51 16.18
C LEU A 395 -13.85 -14.23 16.97
N GLY A 396 -12.95 -14.94 16.27
CA GLY A 396 -11.80 -15.60 16.89
C GLY A 396 -10.90 -14.61 17.64
N LEU A 397 -10.61 -13.45 17.02
CA LEU A 397 -9.83 -12.38 17.65
C LEU A 397 -10.57 -11.77 18.84
N ALA A 398 -11.90 -11.57 18.75
CA ALA A 398 -12.70 -11.08 19.88
C ALA A 398 -12.59 -11.99 21.10
N VAL A 399 -12.65 -13.30 20.90
CA VAL A 399 -12.52 -14.29 22.00
C VAL A 399 -11.09 -14.37 22.50
N ALA A 400 -10.10 -14.48 21.59
CA ALA A 400 -8.70 -14.67 21.97
C ALA A 400 -8.11 -13.47 22.72
N LEU A 401 -8.42 -12.24 22.26
CA LEU A 401 -7.89 -11.02 22.89
C LEU A 401 -8.55 -10.74 24.25
N ARG A 402 -9.85 -11.05 24.42
CA ARG A 402 -10.53 -10.93 25.71
C ARG A 402 -9.98 -11.93 26.73
N ARG A 403 -9.70 -13.18 26.33
CA ARG A 403 -9.13 -14.19 27.23
C ARG A 403 -7.75 -13.81 27.74
N ARG A 404 -6.89 -13.22 26.88
CA ARG A 404 -5.54 -12.77 27.28
C ARG A 404 -5.57 -11.70 28.38
N GLU A 405 -6.55 -10.82 28.38
CA GLU A 405 -6.71 -9.82 29.46
C GLU A 405 -7.18 -10.45 30.78
N ALA A 406 -8.10 -11.41 30.70
CA ALA A 406 -8.60 -12.10 31.90
C ALA A 406 -7.53 -12.95 32.62
N THR A 407 -6.46 -13.35 31.84
CA THR A 407 -5.35 -14.15 32.41
C THR A 407 -4.11 -13.32 32.74
N ALA A 408 -4.10 -12.01 32.45
CA ALA A 408 -3.03 -11.12 32.91
C ALA A 408 -3.09 -10.97 34.42
N PRO A 409 -2.00 -11.25 35.18
CA PRO A 409 -2.00 -11.06 36.61
C PRO A 409 -2.28 -9.59 36.94
N VAL A 410 -3.27 -9.35 37.78
CA VAL A 410 -3.52 -8.03 38.39
C VAL A 410 -2.28 -7.73 39.22
N LEU A 411 -1.37 -6.92 38.70
CA LEU A 411 -0.28 -6.36 39.47
C LEU A 411 -0.92 -5.39 40.49
N ALA A 412 -1.06 -5.87 41.70
CA ALA A 412 -1.47 -5.09 42.87
C ALA A 412 -0.35 -4.12 43.31
#